data_8f81a779b5328db6cfb21d419ea5a2f1
#
_entry.id   8f81a779b5328db6cfb21d419ea5a2f1
#
_cell.length_a   1.000
_cell.length_b   1.000
_cell.length_c   1.000
_cell.angle_alpha   90.00
_cell.angle_beta   90.00
_cell.angle_gamma   90.00
#
_symmetry.space_group_name_H-M   'P 1'
#
loop_
_entity.id
_entity.type
_entity.pdbx_description
1 polymer ?
#
loop_
_entity_poly.entity_id
_entity_poly.type
_entity_poly.pdbx_seq_one_letter_code
_entity_poly.pdbx_strand_id
1 'polypeptide(L)'
;MNKTLLKSVREYKKQSILAPLLVILEVLMEVLIPLEMAKIIDVGIANGDMSYILQRGLILVVMAMLALFFGVQAGNMAAIAGAGYAKNLRHDIFYKVQDFSFKNIDHFSTSGLVTRMTTDITNIQMAYMMSIRLLARAPFMIILSWIMTLLLNKTISLLFLIVIPLLGGTLIYIAKKAHPHFIKVFDEYDVLNNSVQENVNASRVVKAFVREDYEIDKFHDISKYVYNLFTKAEKIVAWNSPVMQFTMYSVVLIMVLIGGKSIIAGTMETGELTSVIVYALQIIGSLMMVTFVFVMIMIAEASSDRITEVMNEIPEMQDQPDAVTEVPNGDIVFDHVDFSYAGDGGNLSLKNVNLHIESGQTIGIIGGTGSAKSSLVQLIPRLYDVTKGRVKVGGIDVRDYSLESLRDQVSMVLQKNVLFSGTIYENIRWGDETASDEEVKRVCKLAQADGFVQEFPNGYNTKIVQGGNNVSGGQKQRLCIARALLKKPKILILDDSTSAVDTKTDALIRKAFREEIPNTTKIIIAQRVSSIEDADQIIGLDGGQIMGI
;
A
#
# COMPACT_ATOMS: atom_id res chain seq x y z
N MET A 1 5.69 -1.23 16.53
CA MET A 1 4.56 -1.73 15.68
C MET A 1 3.24 -1.39 16.37
N ASN A 2 2.31 -0.75 15.69
CA ASN A 2 1.06 -0.22 16.26
C ASN A 2 0.12 -1.36 16.67
N LYS A 3 -0.53 -1.23 17.87
CA LYS A 3 -1.50 -2.22 18.39
C LYS A 3 -2.67 -2.47 17.44
N THR A 4 -3.05 -1.46 16.65
CA THR A 4 -4.12 -1.55 15.66
C THR A 4 -3.78 -2.57 14.58
N LEU A 5 -2.56 -2.53 14.04
CA LEU A 5 -2.12 -3.45 12.99
C LEU A 5 -1.94 -4.89 13.49
N LEU A 6 -1.54 -5.07 14.75
CA LEU A 6 -1.41 -6.41 15.35
C LEU A 6 -2.74 -7.18 15.44
N LYS A 7 -3.88 -6.48 15.39
CA LYS A 7 -5.20 -7.15 15.35
C LYS A 7 -5.37 -7.99 14.08
N SER A 8 -4.72 -7.62 12.99
CA SER A 8 -4.79 -8.34 11.71
C SER A 8 -4.00 -9.67 11.70
N VAL A 9 -3.32 -10.03 12.80
CA VAL A 9 -2.71 -11.38 12.94
C VAL A 9 -3.77 -12.49 12.99
N ARG A 10 -4.94 -12.25 13.59
CA ARG A 10 -6.15 -13.10 13.61
C ARG A 10 -5.83 -14.60 13.79
N GLU A 11 -6.14 -15.42 12.79
CA GLU A 11 -5.98 -16.88 12.77
C GLU A 11 -4.51 -17.35 12.84
N TYR A 12 -3.55 -16.49 12.53
CA TYR A 12 -2.12 -16.82 12.51
C TYR A 12 -1.41 -16.64 13.87
N LYS A 13 -2.17 -16.42 14.96
CA LYS A 13 -1.62 -16.30 16.34
C LYS A 13 -0.86 -17.56 16.78
N LYS A 14 -1.36 -18.75 16.43
CA LYS A 14 -0.69 -20.02 16.79
C LYS A 14 0.71 -20.09 16.18
N GLN A 15 0.83 -19.80 14.89
CA GLN A 15 2.11 -19.82 14.17
C GLN A 15 3.06 -18.74 14.69
N SER A 16 2.53 -17.55 15.02
CA SER A 16 3.29 -16.45 15.61
C SER A 16 3.88 -16.74 16.98
N ILE A 17 3.23 -17.61 17.77
CA ILE A 17 3.73 -18.05 19.08
C ILE A 17 4.63 -19.29 18.94
N LEU A 18 4.28 -20.19 18.04
CA LEU A 18 5.02 -21.45 17.85
C LEU A 18 6.40 -21.19 17.22
N ALA A 19 6.52 -20.20 16.32
CA ALA A 19 7.79 -19.86 15.67
C ALA A 19 8.90 -19.53 16.70
N PRO A 20 8.74 -18.56 17.63
CA PRO A 20 9.75 -18.26 18.63
C PRO A 20 10.01 -19.43 19.60
N LEU A 21 9.01 -20.24 19.94
CA LEU A 21 9.21 -21.44 20.79
C LEU A 21 10.12 -22.46 20.09
N LEU A 22 9.90 -22.71 18.81
CA LEU A 22 10.75 -23.62 18.01
C LEU A 22 12.17 -23.06 17.86
N VAL A 23 12.33 -21.74 17.70
CA VAL A 23 13.64 -21.07 17.70
C VAL A 23 14.36 -21.27 19.03
N ILE A 24 13.68 -21.18 20.15
CA ILE A 24 14.28 -21.44 21.47
C ILE A 24 14.80 -22.88 21.58
N LEU A 25 14.03 -23.87 21.08
CA LEU A 25 14.44 -25.26 21.04
C LEU A 25 15.65 -25.48 20.10
N GLU A 26 15.68 -24.82 18.94
CA GLU A 26 16.81 -24.79 18.03
C GLU A 26 18.07 -24.27 18.74
N VAL A 27 17.97 -23.10 19.39
CA VAL A 27 19.06 -22.47 20.13
C VAL A 27 19.57 -23.37 21.27
N LEU A 28 18.68 -24.04 22.00
CA LEU A 28 19.06 -24.99 23.04
C LEU A 28 19.94 -26.12 22.49
N MET A 29 19.55 -26.71 21.35
CA MET A 29 20.36 -27.75 20.71
C MET A 29 21.71 -27.20 20.26
N GLU A 30 21.76 -26.03 19.62
CA GLU A 30 22.99 -25.39 19.14
C GLU A 30 23.96 -25.05 20.27
N VAL A 31 23.48 -24.61 21.43
CA VAL A 31 24.32 -24.27 22.58
C VAL A 31 24.89 -25.52 23.27
N LEU A 32 24.21 -26.66 23.19
CA LEU A 32 24.72 -27.92 23.74
C LEU A 32 25.79 -28.59 22.88
N ILE A 33 25.84 -28.31 21.56
CA ILE A 33 26.82 -28.92 20.63
C ILE A 33 28.28 -28.67 21.05
N PRO A 34 28.74 -27.43 21.37
CA PRO A 34 30.11 -27.18 21.80
C PRO A 34 30.47 -27.92 23.10
N LEU A 35 29.51 -28.08 24.03
CA LEU A 35 29.76 -28.83 25.26
C LEU A 35 30.05 -30.32 25.00
N GLU A 36 29.30 -30.98 24.12
CA GLU A 36 29.54 -32.36 23.74
C GLU A 36 30.84 -32.50 22.94
N MET A 37 31.20 -31.47 22.13
CA MET A 37 32.48 -31.39 21.42
C MET A 37 33.65 -31.34 22.39
N ALA A 38 33.55 -30.57 23.50
CA ALA A 38 34.55 -30.55 24.56
C ALA A 38 34.80 -31.95 25.13
N LYS A 39 33.74 -32.71 25.44
CA LYS A 39 33.87 -34.08 25.96
C LYS A 39 34.57 -35.02 25.01
N ILE A 40 34.35 -34.87 23.69
CA ILE A 40 35.08 -35.66 22.68
C ILE A 40 36.57 -35.37 22.74
N ILE A 41 36.93 -34.09 22.86
CA ILE A 41 38.36 -33.66 22.89
C ILE A 41 39.01 -34.11 24.20
N ASP A 42 38.38 -33.78 25.33
CA ASP A 42 39.02 -33.90 26.67
C ASP A 42 38.99 -35.33 27.22
N VAL A 43 38.02 -36.15 26.80
CA VAL A 43 37.93 -37.55 27.26
C VAL A 43 38.26 -38.53 26.12
N GLY A 44 37.60 -38.37 24.96
CA GLY A 44 37.75 -39.32 23.87
C GLY A 44 39.16 -39.31 23.23
N ILE A 45 39.57 -38.11 22.78
CA ILE A 45 40.89 -37.96 22.11
C ILE A 45 42.03 -38.10 23.11
N ALA A 46 41.90 -37.46 24.31
CA ALA A 46 42.95 -37.49 25.31
C ALA A 46 43.25 -38.92 25.82
N ASN A 47 42.25 -39.82 25.90
CA ASN A 47 42.39 -41.21 26.31
C ASN A 47 42.55 -42.19 25.14
N GLY A 48 42.47 -41.74 23.89
CA GLY A 48 42.50 -42.59 22.71
C GLY A 48 41.31 -43.55 22.57
N ASP A 49 40.18 -43.23 23.22
CA ASP A 49 38.99 -44.07 23.24
C ASP A 49 38.09 -43.81 22.02
N MET A 50 38.31 -44.56 20.96
CA MET A 50 37.55 -44.48 19.73
C MET A 50 36.04 -44.80 19.93
N SER A 51 35.72 -45.71 20.86
CA SER A 51 34.31 -46.08 21.15
C SER A 51 33.54 -44.89 21.74
N TYR A 52 34.16 -44.16 22.68
CA TYR A 52 33.60 -42.97 23.28
C TYR A 52 33.42 -41.85 22.23
N ILE A 53 34.43 -41.66 21.34
CA ILE A 53 34.36 -40.67 20.26
C ILE A 53 33.19 -40.97 19.33
N LEU A 54 33.00 -42.20 18.89
CA LEU A 54 31.90 -42.61 18.02
C LEU A 54 30.55 -42.44 18.69
N GLN A 55 30.43 -42.81 19.97
CA GLN A 55 29.19 -42.68 20.72
C GLN A 55 28.79 -41.20 20.88
N ARG A 56 29.71 -40.32 21.28
CA ARG A 56 29.50 -38.89 21.41
C ARG A 56 29.26 -38.21 20.06
N GLY A 57 29.98 -38.66 19.03
CA GLY A 57 29.79 -38.20 17.65
C GLY A 57 28.37 -38.48 17.14
N LEU A 58 27.83 -39.68 17.47
CA LEU A 58 26.40 -39.98 17.14
C LEU A 58 25.44 -39.05 17.87
N ILE A 59 25.71 -38.73 19.15
CA ILE A 59 24.90 -37.76 19.90
C ILE A 59 24.92 -36.37 19.23
N LEU A 60 26.10 -35.89 18.79
CA LEU A 60 26.24 -34.65 18.07
C LEU A 60 25.44 -34.62 16.76
N VAL A 61 25.46 -35.71 15.99
CA VAL A 61 24.67 -35.84 14.76
C VAL A 61 23.16 -35.75 15.09
N VAL A 62 22.71 -36.44 16.12
CA VAL A 62 21.29 -36.38 16.55
C VAL A 62 20.90 -34.96 16.98
N MET A 63 21.75 -34.28 17.75
CA MET A 63 21.51 -32.89 18.17
C MET A 63 21.48 -31.93 16.98
N ALA A 64 22.39 -32.09 16.04
CA ALA A 64 22.40 -31.28 14.81
C ALA A 64 21.13 -31.51 13.96
N MET A 65 20.68 -32.76 13.85
CA MET A 65 19.43 -33.10 13.15
C MET A 65 18.19 -32.50 13.87
N LEU A 66 18.17 -32.52 15.20
CA LEU A 66 17.10 -31.86 15.97
C LEU A 66 17.13 -30.33 15.80
N ALA A 67 18.31 -29.71 15.86
CA ALA A 67 18.47 -28.28 15.59
C ALA A 67 17.96 -27.91 14.19
N LEU A 68 18.36 -28.70 13.18
CA LEU A 68 17.86 -28.54 11.81
C LEU A 68 16.34 -28.65 11.73
N PHE A 69 15.77 -29.68 12.35
CA PHE A 69 14.32 -29.89 12.37
C PHE A 69 13.57 -28.70 13.00
N PHE A 70 14.00 -28.25 14.20
CA PHE A 70 13.40 -27.10 14.85
C PHE A 70 13.58 -25.81 14.07
N GLY A 71 14.76 -25.58 13.46
CA GLY A 71 15.04 -24.42 12.63
C GLY A 71 14.16 -24.36 11.37
N VAL A 72 14.00 -25.48 10.67
CA VAL A 72 13.09 -25.60 9.51
C VAL A 72 11.64 -25.33 9.91
N GLN A 73 11.17 -25.96 10.99
CA GLN A 73 9.80 -25.74 11.46
C GLN A 73 9.57 -24.30 11.94
N ALA A 74 10.53 -23.71 12.63
CA ALA A 74 10.48 -22.30 13.04
C ALA A 74 10.37 -21.38 11.81
N GLY A 75 11.18 -21.66 10.77
CA GLY A 75 11.12 -20.93 9.49
C GLY A 75 9.76 -21.04 8.81
N ASN A 76 9.21 -22.26 8.73
CA ASN A 76 7.89 -22.51 8.17
C ASN A 76 6.79 -21.75 8.93
N MET A 77 6.78 -21.83 10.27
CA MET A 77 5.79 -21.12 11.09
C MET A 77 5.92 -19.61 10.94
N ALA A 78 7.14 -19.07 10.90
CA ALA A 78 7.38 -17.64 10.69
C ALA A 78 6.93 -17.17 9.30
N ALA A 79 7.17 -17.97 8.25
CA ALA A 79 6.73 -17.67 6.89
C ALA A 79 5.21 -17.66 6.77
N ILE A 80 4.52 -18.67 7.33
CA ILE A 80 3.06 -18.74 7.34
C ILE A 80 2.48 -17.56 8.13
N ALA A 81 3.03 -17.24 9.31
CA ALA A 81 2.57 -16.13 10.13
C ALA A 81 2.77 -14.79 9.43
N GLY A 82 3.94 -14.55 8.83
CA GLY A 82 4.24 -13.30 8.12
C GLY A 82 3.40 -13.11 6.86
N ALA A 83 3.29 -14.15 6.03
CA ALA A 83 2.47 -14.09 4.81
C ALA A 83 0.97 -13.95 5.13
N GLY A 84 0.48 -14.67 6.15
CA GLY A 84 -0.89 -14.59 6.61
C GLY A 84 -1.23 -13.21 7.20
N TYR A 85 -0.34 -12.64 7.99
CA TYR A 85 -0.48 -11.29 8.51
C TYR A 85 -0.57 -10.25 7.37
N ALA A 86 0.31 -10.34 6.37
CA ALA A 86 0.28 -9.46 5.21
C ALA A 86 -0.99 -9.63 4.37
N LYS A 87 -1.48 -10.87 4.20
CA LYS A 87 -2.78 -11.15 3.55
C LYS A 87 -3.91 -10.40 4.25
N ASN A 88 -3.99 -10.51 5.57
CA ASN A 88 -5.04 -9.87 6.35
C ASN A 88 -4.93 -8.34 6.32
N LEU A 89 -3.70 -7.77 6.36
CA LEU A 89 -3.50 -6.33 6.22
C LEU A 89 -3.96 -5.83 4.85
N ARG A 90 -3.63 -6.55 3.76
CA ARG A 90 -4.11 -6.19 2.41
C ARG A 90 -5.63 -6.21 2.33
N HIS A 91 -6.24 -7.23 2.89
CA HIS A 91 -7.70 -7.33 2.99
C HIS A 91 -8.27 -6.12 3.75
N ASP A 92 -7.76 -5.85 4.95
CA ASP A 92 -8.30 -4.80 5.81
C ASP A 92 -8.18 -3.40 5.16
N ILE A 93 -7.03 -3.09 4.53
CA ILE A 93 -6.84 -1.84 3.81
C ILE A 93 -7.74 -1.77 2.58
N PHE A 94 -7.84 -2.85 1.79
CA PHE A 94 -8.66 -2.86 0.59
C PHE A 94 -10.13 -2.58 0.91
N TYR A 95 -10.68 -3.28 1.91
CA TYR A 95 -12.06 -3.05 2.36
C TYR A 95 -12.25 -1.62 2.89
N LYS A 96 -11.29 -1.13 3.68
CA LYS A 96 -11.34 0.24 4.19
C LYS A 96 -11.35 1.29 3.08
N VAL A 97 -10.56 1.08 2.03
CA VAL A 97 -10.51 1.99 0.86
C VAL A 97 -11.82 1.94 0.05
N GLN A 98 -12.53 0.79 0.02
CA GLN A 98 -13.85 0.74 -0.63
C GLN A 98 -14.89 1.60 0.08
N ASP A 99 -14.76 1.80 1.39
CA ASP A 99 -15.67 2.64 2.19
C ASP A 99 -15.33 4.15 2.07
N PHE A 100 -14.22 4.52 1.42
CA PHE A 100 -13.77 5.90 1.32
C PHE A 100 -14.69 6.75 0.43
N SER A 101 -14.97 7.97 0.87
CA SER A 101 -15.54 9.01 0.04
C SER A 101 -14.54 9.54 -0.99
N PHE A 102 -14.99 10.27 -1.99
CA PHE A 102 -14.11 10.95 -2.95
C PHE A 102 -13.10 11.85 -2.26
N LYS A 103 -13.51 12.57 -1.22
CA LYS A 103 -12.61 13.45 -0.43
C LYS A 103 -11.49 12.68 0.26
N ASN A 104 -11.79 11.49 0.84
CA ASN A 104 -10.75 10.64 1.41
C ASN A 104 -9.77 10.14 0.32
N ILE A 105 -10.28 9.75 -0.87
CA ILE A 105 -9.43 9.30 -2.00
C ILE A 105 -8.54 10.45 -2.49
N ASP A 106 -9.05 11.67 -2.58
CA ASP A 106 -8.29 12.85 -2.98
C ASP A 106 -7.17 13.17 -1.98
N HIS A 107 -7.43 12.98 -0.67
CA HIS A 107 -6.44 13.17 0.40
C HIS A 107 -5.25 12.21 0.27
N PHE A 108 -5.50 10.93 0.02
CA PHE A 108 -4.43 9.90 0.01
C PHE A 108 -3.70 9.73 -1.33
N SER A 109 -4.22 10.22 -2.42
CA SER A 109 -3.83 9.93 -3.80
C SER A 109 -3.90 8.42 -4.15
N THR A 110 -4.20 8.11 -5.40
CA THR A 110 -4.29 6.70 -5.86
C THR A 110 -2.93 5.99 -5.81
N SER A 111 -1.84 6.67 -6.20
CA SER A 111 -0.49 6.11 -6.17
C SER A 111 -0.03 5.83 -4.73
N GLY A 112 -0.36 6.73 -3.79
CA GLY A 112 -0.08 6.56 -2.37
C GLY A 112 -0.77 5.33 -1.77
N LEU A 113 -2.06 5.11 -2.09
CA LEU A 113 -2.80 3.93 -1.65
C LEU A 113 -2.21 2.63 -2.22
N VAL A 114 -1.83 2.62 -3.51
CA VAL A 114 -1.17 1.46 -4.13
C VAL A 114 0.15 1.13 -3.43
N THR A 115 0.98 2.12 -3.14
CA THR A 115 2.26 1.92 -2.42
C THR A 115 2.03 1.33 -1.03
N ARG A 116 1.01 1.81 -0.29
CA ARG A 116 0.65 1.28 1.03
C ARG A 116 0.20 -0.19 0.97
N MET A 117 -0.56 -0.56 -0.05
CA MET A 117 -1.04 -1.94 -0.25
C MET A 117 0.01 -2.92 -0.76
N THR A 118 1.10 -2.43 -1.34
CA THR A 118 2.18 -3.24 -1.92
C THR A 118 3.46 -3.16 -1.09
N THR A 119 4.23 -2.11 -1.25
CA THR A 119 5.56 -1.95 -0.65
C THR A 119 5.51 -1.87 0.87
N ASP A 120 4.62 -1.05 1.44
CA ASP A 120 4.56 -0.86 2.89
C ASP A 120 4.13 -2.13 3.61
N ILE A 121 3.14 -2.86 3.09
CA ILE A 121 2.76 -4.16 3.67
C ILE A 121 3.91 -5.16 3.57
N THR A 122 4.68 -5.15 2.47
CA THR A 122 5.83 -6.05 2.32
C THR A 122 6.92 -5.73 3.35
N ASN A 123 7.20 -4.46 3.61
CA ASN A 123 8.13 -4.04 4.67
C ASN A 123 7.68 -4.51 6.05
N ILE A 124 6.40 -4.34 6.37
CA ILE A 124 5.83 -4.81 7.64
C ILE A 124 5.86 -6.35 7.73
N GLN A 125 5.54 -7.05 6.65
CA GLN A 125 5.61 -8.53 6.58
C GLN A 125 7.02 -9.03 6.91
N MET A 126 8.04 -8.44 6.28
CA MET A 126 9.44 -8.81 6.48
C MET A 126 9.89 -8.52 7.91
N ALA A 127 9.59 -7.33 8.43
CA ALA A 127 9.92 -6.97 9.80
C ALA A 127 9.21 -7.87 10.82
N TYR A 128 7.94 -8.20 10.60
CA TYR A 128 7.18 -9.12 11.45
C TYR A 128 7.79 -10.52 11.46
N MET A 129 8.04 -11.09 10.28
CA MET A 129 8.65 -12.42 10.14
C MET A 129 10.04 -12.48 10.78
N MET A 130 10.88 -11.46 10.56
CA MET A 130 12.21 -11.38 11.16
C MET A 130 12.13 -11.19 12.68
N SER A 131 11.19 -10.37 13.16
CA SER A 131 11.02 -10.13 14.59
C SER A 131 10.64 -11.39 15.37
N ILE A 132 9.66 -12.17 14.92
CA ILE A 132 9.21 -13.38 15.62
C ILE A 132 10.27 -14.48 15.61
N ARG A 133 11.24 -14.45 14.68
CA ARG A 133 12.31 -15.42 14.56
C ARG A 133 13.60 -14.94 15.21
N LEU A 134 14.12 -13.79 14.78
CA LEU A 134 15.47 -13.34 15.16
C LEU A 134 15.50 -12.61 16.51
N LEU A 135 14.43 -11.86 16.88
CA LEU A 135 14.34 -11.27 18.22
C LEU A 135 14.17 -12.30 19.32
N ALA A 136 13.63 -13.48 19.01
CA ALA A 136 13.62 -14.59 19.94
C ALA A 136 15.00 -15.26 20.00
N ARG A 137 15.63 -15.54 18.84
CA ARG A 137 16.90 -16.23 18.73
C ARG A 137 18.06 -15.52 19.46
N ALA A 138 18.26 -14.24 19.17
CA ALA A 138 19.45 -13.53 19.59
C ALA A 138 19.58 -13.38 21.12
N PRO A 139 18.56 -12.94 21.89
CA PRO A 139 18.66 -12.88 23.34
C PRO A 139 18.89 -14.24 24.00
N PHE A 140 18.15 -15.28 23.54
CA PHE A 140 18.33 -16.62 24.09
C PHE A 140 19.71 -17.19 23.78
N MET A 141 20.25 -16.97 22.59
CA MET A 141 21.61 -17.38 22.24
C MET A 141 22.65 -16.68 23.12
N ILE A 142 22.53 -15.37 23.32
CA ILE A 142 23.45 -14.59 24.19
C ILE A 142 23.39 -15.12 25.63
N ILE A 143 22.20 -15.26 26.17
CA ILE A 143 22.00 -15.66 27.58
C ILE A 143 22.51 -17.09 27.80
N LEU A 144 22.09 -18.04 26.94
CA LEU A 144 22.46 -19.44 27.10
C LEU A 144 23.95 -19.66 26.86
N SER A 145 24.57 -19.05 25.84
CA SER A 145 26.00 -19.15 25.59
C SER A 145 26.81 -18.52 26.72
N TRP A 146 26.33 -17.43 27.33
CA TRP A 146 26.95 -16.84 28.50
C TRP A 146 26.84 -17.75 29.74
N ILE A 147 25.68 -18.37 30.02
CA ILE A 147 25.47 -19.34 31.11
C ILE A 147 26.41 -20.54 30.92
N MET A 148 26.51 -21.08 29.69
CA MET A 148 27.40 -22.20 29.42
C MET A 148 28.86 -21.84 29.63
N THR A 149 29.27 -20.64 29.21
CA THR A 149 30.63 -20.14 29.51
C THR A 149 30.86 -20.00 31.03
N LEU A 150 29.85 -19.53 31.80
CA LEU A 150 29.93 -19.41 33.25
C LEU A 150 30.12 -20.77 33.96
N LEU A 151 29.48 -21.81 33.44
CA LEU A 151 29.61 -23.19 33.93
C LEU A 151 31.00 -23.78 33.69
N LEU A 152 31.60 -23.45 32.52
CA LEU A 152 32.96 -23.93 32.15
C LEU A 152 34.07 -23.12 32.84
N ASN A 153 33.99 -21.78 32.77
CA ASN A 153 35.00 -20.93 33.37
C ASN A 153 34.47 -19.57 33.80
N LYS A 154 34.42 -19.35 35.14
CA LYS A 154 33.90 -18.12 35.75
C LYS A 154 34.67 -16.86 35.33
N THR A 155 36.01 -16.97 35.23
CA THR A 155 36.89 -15.84 34.88
C THR A 155 36.62 -15.36 33.45
N ILE A 156 36.49 -16.29 32.48
CA ILE A 156 36.21 -15.96 31.12
C ILE A 156 34.78 -15.41 30.96
N SER A 157 33.80 -15.91 31.72
CA SER A 157 32.43 -15.42 31.65
C SER A 157 32.29 -13.94 32.03
N LEU A 158 33.14 -13.43 32.93
CA LEU A 158 33.19 -12.01 33.32
C LEU A 158 33.60 -11.10 32.14
N LEU A 159 34.40 -11.62 31.17
CA LEU A 159 34.78 -10.89 30.00
C LEU A 159 33.52 -10.48 29.18
N PHE A 160 32.51 -11.36 29.11
CA PHE A 160 31.29 -11.08 28.36
C PHE A 160 30.42 -10.01 29.01
N LEU A 161 30.47 -9.84 30.33
CA LEU A 161 29.77 -8.74 31.02
C LEU A 161 30.32 -7.36 30.59
N ILE A 162 31.55 -7.31 30.10
CA ILE A 162 32.18 -6.08 29.60
C ILE A 162 31.96 -5.98 28.09
N VAL A 163 32.18 -7.06 27.35
CA VAL A 163 32.15 -7.07 25.87
C VAL A 163 30.73 -6.86 25.34
N ILE A 164 29.72 -7.51 25.92
CA ILE A 164 28.32 -7.39 25.45
C ILE A 164 27.82 -5.94 25.51
N PRO A 165 27.90 -5.22 26.67
CA PRO A 165 27.45 -3.83 26.71
C PRO A 165 28.34 -2.88 25.89
N LEU A 166 29.67 -3.11 25.83
CA LEU A 166 30.59 -2.29 25.05
C LEU A 166 30.29 -2.40 23.55
N LEU A 167 30.25 -3.63 23.03
CA LEU A 167 29.96 -3.88 21.62
C LEU A 167 28.52 -3.48 21.26
N GLY A 168 27.54 -3.90 22.06
CA GLY A 168 26.14 -3.54 21.87
C GLY A 168 25.92 -2.02 21.89
N GLY A 169 26.54 -1.31 22.83
CA GLY A 169 26.51 0.15 22.92
C GLY A 169 27.12 0.82 21.70
N THR A 170 28.27 0.31 21.23
CA THR A 170 28.93 0.82 20.02
C THR A 170 28.08 0.62 18.77
N LEU A 171 27.48 -0.56 18.59
CA LEU A 171 26.59 -0.87 17.46
C LEU A 171 25.34 0.02 17.46
N ILE A 172 24.71 0.22 18.66
CA ILE A 172 23.58 1.14 18.83
C ILE A 172 23.98 2.59 18.52
N TYR A 173 25.17 3.01 18.94
CA TYR A 173 25.69 4.35 18.63
C TYR A 173 25.86 4.56 17.14
N ILE A 174 26.48 3.59 16.42
CA ILE A 174 26.63 3.63 14.96
C ILE A 174 25.25 3.71 14.28
N ALA A 175 24.30 2.87 14.69
CA ALA A 175 22.96 2.85 14.15
C ALA A 175 22.24 4.20 14.34
N LYS A 176 22.25 4.74 15.57
CA LYS A 176 21.65 6.05 15.86
C LYS A 176 22.28 7.19 15.09
N LYS A 177 23.61 7.15 14.85
CA LYS A 177 24.32 8.18 14.10
C LYS A 177 24.07 8.08 12.60
N ALA A 178 23.90 6.87 12.06
CA ALA A 178 23.59 6.65 10.64
C ALA A 178 22.13 6.99 10.29
N HIS A 179 21.19 6.72 11.19
CA HIS A 179 19.76 6.87 10.98
C HIS A 179 19.32 8.24 10.38
N PRO A 180 19.70 9.41 10.92
CA PRO A 180 19.28 10.70 10.35
C PRO A 180 19.83 10.97 8.96
N HIS A 181 20.98 10.34 8.61
CA HIS A 181 21.52 10.43 7.26
C HIS A 181 20.73 9.58 6.27
N PHE A 182 20.29 8.39 6.68
CA PHE A 182 19.42 7.55 5.84
C PHE A 182 18.04 8.18 5.59
N ILE A 183 17.44 8.84 6.59
CA ILE A 183 16.19 9.58 6.38
C ILE A 183 16.37 10.58 5.24
N LYS A 184 17.41 11.42 5.29
CA LYS A 184 17.70 12.39 4.23
C LYS A 184 17.96 11.74 2.87
N VAL A 185 18.59 10.57 2.84
CA VAL A 185 18.77 9.80 1.60
C VAL A 185 17.42 9.39 1.01
N PHE A 186 16.48 8.90 1.83
CA PHE A 186 15.16 8.50 1.36
C PHE A 186 14.34 9.69 0.86
N ASP A 187 14.38 10.82 1.55
CA ASP A 187 13.72 12.06 1.11
C ASP A 187 14.23 12.50 -0.28
N GLU A 188 15.56 12.43 -0.50
CA GLU A 188 16.15 12.78 -1.80
C GLU A 188 15.94 11.71 -2.88
N TYR A 189 15.76 10.44 -2.50
CA TYR A 189 15.32 9.40 -3.43
C TYR A 189 13.92 9.69 -3.98
N ASP A 190 13.02 10.25 -3.17
CA ASP A 190 11.70 10.66 -3.64
C ASP A 190 11.80 11.81 -4.67
N VAL A 191 12.71 12.77 -4.45
CA VAL A 191 13.01 13.83 -5.45
C VAL A 191 13.56 13.23 -6.75
N LEU A 192 14.50 12.27 -6.64
CA LEU A 192 15.05 11.56 -7.79
C LEU A 192 13.97 10.80 -8.57
N ASN A 193 13.14 10.05 -7.86
CA ASN A 193 12.05 9.27 -8.46
C ASN A 193 11.03 10.17 -9.17
N ASN A 194 10.66 11.29 -8.54
CA ASN A 194 9.75 12.27 -9.14
C ASN A 194 10.34 12.88 -10.42
N SER A 195 11.65 13.22 -10.41
CA SER A 195 12.34 13.74 -11.60
C SER A 195 12.37 12.72 -12.74
N VAL A 196 12.64 11.44 -12.44
CA VAL A 196 12.61 10.37 -13.43
C VAL A 196 11.19 10.17 -13.98
N GLN A 197 10.19 10.12 -13.11
CA GLN A 197 8.80 9.96 -13.50
C GLN A 197 8.30 11.12 -14.38
N GLU A 198 8.65 12.35 -14.01
CA GLU A 198 8.36 13.56 -14.80
C GLU A 198 8.96 13.46 -16.20
N ASN A 199 10.27 13.13 -16.28
CA ASN A 199 10.97 12.99 -17.55
C ASN A 199 10.39 11.88 -18.44
N VAL A 200 10.10 10.70 -17.87
CA VAL A 200 9.50 9.58 -18.62
C VAL A 200 8.11 9.96 -19.16
N ASN A 201 7.28 10.59 -18.32
CA ASN A 201 5.94 11.04 -18.73
C ASN A 201 5.99 12.16 -19.78
N ALA A 202 6.95 13.07 -19.66
CA ALA A 202 7.14 14.20 -20.55
C ALA A 202 8.16 13.94 -21.68
N SER A 203 8.61 12.70 -21.89
CA SER A 203 9.69 12.35 -22.82
C SER A 203 9.44 12.87 -24.26
N ARG A 204 8.17 12.88 -24.70
CA ARG A 204 7.79 13.46 -26.00
C ARG A 204 8.01 14.97 -26.05
N VAL A 205 7.77 15.68 -24.95
CA VAL A 205 8.00 17.11 -24.84
C VAL A 205 9.50 17.41 -24.84
N VAL A 206 10.27 16.67 -24.02
CA VAL A 206 11.75 16.78 -23.99
C VAL A 206 12.32 16.62 -25.41
N LYS A 207 11.88 15.60 -26.15
CA LYS A 207 12.29 15.33 -27.53
C LYS A 207 11.84 16.45 -28.49
N ALA A 208 10.60 16.91 -28.39
CA ALA A 208 10.05 17.93 -29.27
C ALA A 208 10.77 19.30 -29.10
N PHE A 209 11.25 19.60 -27.91
CA PHE A 209 11.96 20.83 -27.60
C PHE A 209 13.49 20.69 -27.58
N VAL A 210 14.03 19.50 -27.91
CA VAL A 210 15.49 19.20 -27.94
C VAL A 210 16.15 19.60 -26.60
N ARG A 211 15.58 19.11 -25.48
CA ARG A 211 16.03 19.46 -24.14
C ARG A 211 16.65 18.26 -23.38
N GLU A 212 17.15 17.27 -24.10
CA GLU A 212 17.74 16.07 -23.51
C GLU A 212 18.94 16.42 -22.63
N ASP A 213 19.84 17.30 -23.10
CA ASP A 213 21.05 17.67 -22.33
C ASP A 213 20.68 18.36 -21.00
N TYR A 214 19.66 19.22 -21.02
CA TYR A 214 19.17 19.87 -19.81
C TYR A 214 18.64 18.87 -18.77
N GLU A 215 17.86 17.87 -19.23
CA GLU A 215 17.32 16.82 -18.36
C GLU A 215 18.42 15.88 -17.85
N ILE A 216 19.44 15.59 -18.66
CA ILE A 216 20.62 14.81 -18.26
C ILE A 216 21.39 15.55 -17.16
N ASP A 217 21.65 16.84 -17.31
CA ASP A 217 22.36 17.64 -16.32
C ASP A 217 21.56 17.72 -15.00
N LYS A 218 20.25 17.99 -15.09
CA LYS A 218 19.33 18.01 -13.93
C LYS A 218 19.37 16.66 -13.17
N PHE A 219 19.27 15.55 -13.88
CA PHE A 219 19.35 14.22 -13.29
C PHE A 219 20.73 13.94 -12.68
N HIS A 220 21.81 14.34 -13.36
CA HIS A 220 23.17 14.21 -12.86
C HIS A 220 23.37 14.92 -11.51
N ASP A 221 22.87 16.14 -11.38
CA ASP A 221 23.00 16.92 -10.15
C ASP A 221 22.24 16.28 -8.98
N ILE A 222 20.99 15.86 -9.21
CA ILE A 222 20.18 15.16 -8.20
C ILE A 222 20.87 13.83 -7.81
N SER A 223 21.28 13.04 -8.79
CA SER A 223 21.96 11.76 -8.57
C SER A 223 23.28 11.92 -7.80
N LYS A 224 24.07 12.96 -8.12
CA LYS A 224 25.32 13.29 -7.41
C LYS A 224 25.04 13.72 -5.96
N TYR A 225 23.97 14.44 -5.73
CA TYR A 225 23.57 14.83 -4.37
C TYR A 225 23.16 13.60 -3.54
N VAL A 226 22.32 12.71 -4.08
CA VAL A 226 21.96 11.42 -3.46
C VAL A 226 23.22 10.58 -3.19
N TYR A 227 24.15 10.48 -4.16
CA TYR A 227 25.42 9.78 -3.98
C TYR A 227 26.22 10.32 -2.78
N ASN A 228 26.31 11.64 -2.64
CA ASN A 228 27.05 12.26 -1.53
C ASN A 228 26.39 11.98 -0.17
N LEU A 229 25.06 12.01 -0.08
CA LEU A 229 24.32 11.69 1.13
C LEU A 229 24.46 10.22 1.50
N PHE A 230 24.28 9.33 0.52
CA PHE A 230 24.43 7.89 0.70
C PHE A 230 25.84 7.52 1.16
N THR A 231 26.86 8.10 0.51
CA THR A 231 28.27 7.89 0.89
C THR A 231 28.55 8.33 2.33
N LYS A 232 27.96 9.42 2.81
CA LYS A 232 28.08 9.85 4.22
C LYS A 232 27.44 8.84 5.18
N ALA A 233 26.25 8.35 4.86
CA ALA A 233 25.55 7.34 5.66
C ALA A 233 26.35 6.04 5.72
N GLU A 234 26.78 5.53 4.55
CA GLU A 234 27.52 4.28 4.42
C GLU A 234 28.90 4.33 5.11
N LYS A 235 29.61 5.45 5.06
CA LYS A 235 30.87 5.62 5.79
C LYS A 235 30.72 5.44 7.31
N ILE A 236 29.55 5.78 7.86
CA ILE A 236 29.25 5.54 9.29
C ILE A 236 28.98 4.05 9.53
N VAL A 237 28.17 3.43 8.69
CA VAL A 237 27.83 2.00 8.78
C VAL A 237 29.03 1.11 8.53
N ALA A 238 29.94 1.52 7.65
CA ALA A 238 31.17 0.77 7.32
C ALA A 238 32.05 0.49 8.55
N TRP A 239 31.95 1.30 9.62
CA TRP A 239 32.64 1.02 10.87
C TRP A 239 32.13 -0.23 11.60
N ASN A 240 30.95 -0.71 11.26
CA ASN A 240 30.33 -1.88 11.91
C ASN A 240 31.20 -3.13 11.79
N SER A 241 31.67 -3.45 10.57
CA SER A 241 32.48 -4.64 10.32
C SER A 241 33.86 -4.59 10.99
N PRO A 242 34.68 -3.52 10.88
CA PRO A 242 35.96 -3.42 11.58
C PRO A 242 35.84 -3.49 13.10
N VAL A 243 34.84 -2.82 13.69
CA VAL A 243 34.62 -2.88 15.15
C VAL A 243 34.26 -4.29 15.59
N MET A 244 33.39 -4.98 14.85
CA MET A 244 33.04 -6.38 15.12
C MET A 244 34.26 -7.30 15.05
N GLN A 245 35.03 -7.20 13.96
CA GLN A 245 36.23 -8.05 13.75
C GLN A 245 37.28 -7.77 14.82
N PHE A 246 37.56 -6.50 15.11
CA PHE A 246 38.51 -6.13 16.15
C PHE A 246 38.08 -6.69 17.52
N THR A 247 36.79 -6.54 17.89
CA THR A 247 36.25 -7.09 19.13
C THR A 247 36.36 -8.61 19.15
N MET A 248 36.00 -9.29 18.07
CA MET A 248 36.08 -10.75 17.94
C MET A 248 37.50 -11.26 18.16
N TYR A 249 38.47 -10.72 17.42
CA TYR A 249 39.87 -11.15 17.55
C TYR A 249 40.46 -10.79 18.93
N SER A 250 40.11 -9.63 19.48
CA SER A 250 40.54 -9.25 20.83
C SER A 250 39.98 -10.19 21.90
N VAL A 251 38.71 -10.54 21.81
CA VAL A 251 38.06 -11.49 22.73
C VAL A 251 38.73 -12.86 22.62
N VAL A 252 38.90 -13.38 21.41
CA VAL A 252 39.55 -14.69 21.19
C VAL A 252 40.98 -14.68 21.75
N LEU A 253 41.79 -13.63 21.50
CA LEU A 253 43.14 -13.50 22.02
C LEU A 253 43.17 -13.53 23.55
N ILE A 254 42.32 -12.74 24.19
CA ILE A 254 42.20 -12.68 25.67
C ILE A 254 41.80 -14.06 26.22
N MET A 255 40.84 -14.72 25.57
CA MET A 255 40.35 -16.04 25.97
C MET A 255 41.44 -17.10 25.84
N VAL A 256 42.23 -17.09 24.76
CA VAL A 256 43.37 -18.00 24.59
C VAL A 256 44.45 -17.75 25.65
N LEU A 257 44.73 -16.49 26.01
CA LEU A 257 45.67 -16.15 27.08
C LEU A 257 45.19 -16.58 28.47
N ILE A 258 43.93 -16.31 28.82
CA ILE A 258 43.35 -16.70 30.10
C ILE A 258 43.18 -18.22 30.16
N GLY A 259 42.58 -18.82 29.11
CA GLY A 259 42.34 -20.25 28.99
C GLY A 259 43.64 -21.06 28.99
N GLY A 260 44.64 -20.61 28.23
CA GLY A 260 45.96 -21.23 28.24
C GLY A 260 46.63 -21.25 29.60
N LYS A 261 46.56 -20.14 30.35
CA LYS A 261 47.01 -20.12 31.78
C LYS A 261 46.22 -21.10 32.65
N SER A 262 44.91 -21.20 32.46
CA SER A 262 44.02 -22.10 33.20
C SER A 262 44.31 -23.56 32.89
N ILE A 263 44.64 -23.89 31.61
CA ILE A 263 45.04 -25.24 31.19
C ILE A 263 46.39 -25.63 31.84
N ILE A 264 47.37 -24.73 31.78
CA ILE A 264 48.69 -24.98 32.40
C ILE A 264 48.54 -25.16 33.93
N ALA A 265 47.62 -24.44 34.57
CA ALA A 265 47.30 -24.57 35.98
C ALA A 265 46.43 -25.80 36.33
N GLY A 266 45.96 -26.57 35.35
CA GLY A 266 45.11 -27.75 35.53
C GLY A 266 43.68 -27.42 35.96
N THR A 267 43.20 -26.17 35.76
CA THR A 267 41.87 -25.71 36.15
C THR A 267 40.89 -25.63 34.98
N MET A 268 41.31 -25.97 33.75
CA MET A 268 40.52 -25.99 32.56
C MET A 268 41.09 -27.00 31.56
N GLU A 269 40.25 -27.66 30.79
CA GLU A 269 40.64 -28.60 29.73
C GLU A 269 40.67 -27.93 28.34
N THR A 270 41.36 -28.58 27.35
CA THR A 270 41.54 -28.00 26.00
C THR A 270 40.21 -27.91 25.24
N GLY A 271 39.35 -28.91 25.39
CA GLY A 271 38.03 -28.92 24.76
C GLY A 271 37.09 -27.87 25.37
N GLU A 272 37.20 -27.63 26.68
CA GLU A 272 36.48 -26.55 27.34
C GLU A 272 36.85 -25.17 26.76
N LEU A 273 38.16 -24.90 26.55
CA LEU A 273 38.60 -23.66 25.90
C LEU A 273 38.03 -23.51 24.47
N THR A 274 38.05 -24.61 23.70
CA THR A 274 37.47 -24.63 22.36
C THR A 274 35.99 -24.28 22.39
N SER A 275 35.21 -24.84 23.31
CA SER A 275 33.80 -24.58 23.47
C SER A 275 33.50 -23.13 23.85
N VAL A 276 34.27 -22.56 24.75
CA VAL A 276 34.15 -21.17 25.18
C VAL A 276 34.40 -20.20 24.02
N ILE A 277 35.38 -20.51 23.14
CA ILE A 277 35.62 -19.73 21.91
C ILE A 277 34.39 -19.79 20.98
N VAL A 278 33.76 -20.96 20.79
CA VAL A 278 32.56 -21.09 19.99
C VAL A 278 31.41 -20.28 20.58
N TYR A 279 31.21 -20.30 21.91
CA TYR A 279 30.21 -19.46 22.58
C TYR A 279 30.47 -17.97 22.39
N ALA A 280 31.73 -17.53 22.39
CA ALA A 280 32.07 -16.15 22.07
C ALA A 280 31.61 -15.74 20.68
N LEU A 281 31.87 -16.58 19.69
CA LEU A 281 31.44 -16.33 18.30
C LEU A 281 29.92 -16.30 18.17
N GLN A 282 29.21 -17.17 18.88
CA GLN A 282 27.73 -17.17 18.91
C GLN A 282 27.17 -15.89 19.55
N ILE A 283 27.75 -15.42 20.67
CA ILE A 283 27.35 -14.16 21.33
C ILE A 283 27.55 -12.96 20.40
N ILE A 284 28.75 -12.85 19.81
CA ILE A 284 29.08 -11.73 18.92
C ILE A 284 28.21 -11.74 17.66
N GLY A 285 28.00 -12.92 17.04
CA GLY A 285 27.10 -13.08 15.91
C GLY A 285 25.65 -12.71 16.24
N SER A 286 25.19 -13.06 17.44
CA SER A 286 23.83 -12.71 17.89
C SER A 286 23.64 -11.21 18.11
N LEU A 287 24.66 -10.49 18.57
CA LEU A 287 24.63 -9.02 18.68
C LEU A 287 24.51 -8.35 17.30
N MET A 288 25.20 -8.88 16.29
CA MET A 288 25.05 -8.40 14.92
C MET A 288 23.62 -8.61 14.39
N MET A 289 23.03 -9.76 14.70
CA MET A 289 21.65 -10.09 14.32
C MET A 289 20.63 -9.13 14.93
N VAL A 290 20.80 -8.75 16.21
CA VAL A 290 19.94 -7.74 16.88
C VAL A 290 20.01 -6.41 16.15
N THR A 291 21.20 -5.97 15.74
CA THR A 291 21.37 -4.70 14.99
C THR A 291 20.64 -4.73 13.64
N PHE A 292 20.74 -5.83 12.93
CA PHE A 292 20.04 -6.02 11.64
C PHE A 292 18.50 -5.94 11.83
N VAL A 293 17.96 -6.64 12.82
CA VAL A 293 16.52 -6.61 13.11
C VAL A 293 16.06 -5.22 13.52
N PHE A 294 16.87 -4.49 14.28
CA PHE A 294 16.56 -3.11 14.67
C PHE A 294 16.40 -2.20 13.44
N VAL A 295 17.28 -2.31 12.45
CA VAL A 295 17.17 -1.55 11.19
C VAL A 295 15.88 -1.93 10.44
N MET A 296 15.56 -3.22 10.36
CA MET A 296 14.32 -3.69 9.71
C MET A 296 13.06 -3.16 10.41
N ILE A 297 13.05 -3.10 11.73
CA ILE A 297 11.93 -2.55 12.50
C ILE A 297 11.78 -1.05 12.22
N MET A 298 12.88 -0.29 12.13
CA MET A 298 12.82 1.15 11.81
C MET A 298 12.22 1.42 10.43
N ILE A 299 12.59 0.63 9.41
CA ILE A 299 12.01 0.73 8.07
C ILE A 299 10.50 0.42 8.13
N ALA A 300 10.13 -0.62 8.86
CA ALA A 300 8.74 -1.02 9.01
C ALA A 300 7.91 -0.03 9.84
N GLU A 301 8.52 0.75 10.72
CA GLU A 301 7.83 1.77 11.53
C GLU A 301 7.24 2.86 10.63
N ALA A 302 8.02 3.42 9.70
CA ALA A 302 7.54 4.40 8.73
C ALA A 302 6.40 3.83 7.86
N SER A 303 6.52 2.58 7.39
CA SER A 303 5.46 1.89 6.65
C SER A 303 4.22 1.62 7.52
N SER A 304 4.41 1.29 8.81
CA SER A 304 3.34 1.09 9.79
C SER A 304 2.53 2.36 10.03
N ASP A 305 3.19 3.51 10.11
CA ASP A 305 2.52 4.80 10.33
C ASP A 305 1.64 5.18 9.13
N ARG A 306 2.15 5.03 7.91
CA ARG A 306 1.38 5.27 6.68
C ARG A 306 0.16 4.35 6.54
N ILE A 307 0.30 3.06 6.92
CA ILE A 307 -0.84 2.12 6.91
C ILE A 307 -1.83 2.45 8.01
N THR A 308 -1.33 2.82 9.20
CA THR A 308 -2.19 3.18 10.33
C THR A 308 -3.01 4.43 10.04
N GLU A 309 -2.46 5.40 9.31
CA GLU A 309 -3.18 6.58 8.82
C GLU A 309 -4.42 6.18 8.02
N VAL A 310 -4.27 5.30 7.01
CA VAL A 310 -5.39 4.79 6.20
C VAL A 310 -6.40 3.99 7.04
N MET A 311 -5.89 3.13 7.94
CA MET A 311 -6.76 2.29 8.79
C MET A 311 -7.59 3.10 9.80
N ASN A 312 -7.06 4.22 10.27
CA ASN A 312 -7.73 5.10 11.23
C ASN A 312 -8.59 6.19 10.55
N GLU A 313 -8.45 6.37 9.24
CA GLU A 313 -9.24 7.35 8.50
C GLU A 313 -10.73 7.01 8.60
N ILE A 314 -11.53 8.02 8.90
CA ILE A 314 -12.99 7.86 9.03
C ILE A 314 -13.62 8.28 7.71
N PRO A 315 -14.40 7.42 7.03
CA PRO A 315 -15.20 7.84 5.88
C PRO A 315 -16.12 8.98 6.27
N GLU A 316 -16.01 10.12 5.58
CA GLU A 316 -16.85 11.30 5.88
C GLU A 316 -18.33 11.04 5.59
N MET A 317 -18.62 10.20 4.59
CA MET A 317 -19.98 9.86 4.19
C MET A 317 -20.34 8.50 4.76
N GLN A 318 -21.39 8.49 5.55
CA GLN A 318 -22.00 7.26 6.08
C GLN A 318 -23.51 7.38 5.94
N ASP A 319 -24.15 6.25 5.72
CA ASP A 319 -25.60 6.17 5.71
C ASP A 319 -26.14 6.40 7.13
N GLN A 320 -27.24 7.14 7.23
CA GLN A 320 -27.96 7.25 8.49
C GLN A 320 -28.70 5.95 8.80
N PRO A 321 -28.94 5.61 10.08
CA PRO A 321 -29.64 4.38 10.44
C PRO A 321 -31.02 4.23 9.79
N ASP A 322 -31.71 5.35 9.54
CA ASP A 322 -33.07 5.40 8.94
C ASP A 322 -33.02 5.94 7.50
N ALA A 323 -31.92 5.67 6.76
CA ALA A 323 -31.70 6.16 5.42
C ALA A 323 -32.81 5.69 4.45
N VAL A 324 -33.32 6.61 3.63
CA VAL A 324 -34.33 6.34 2.61
C VAL A 324 -33.73 5.46 1.50
N THR A 325 -34.44 4.41 1.13
CA THR A 325 -33.97 3.43 0.13
C THR A 325 -34.67 3.54 -1.22
N GLU A 326 -35.59 4.48 -1.40
CA GLU A 326 -36.31 4.68 -2.65
C GLU A 326 -36.23 6.14 -3.09
N VAL A 327 -35.79 6.39 -4.32
CA VAL A 327 -35.85 7.71 -4.95
C VAL A 327 -37.16 7.84 -5.70
N PRO A 328 -38.07 8.76 -5.33
CA PRO A 328 -39.42 8.82 -5.92
C PRO A 328 -39.41 9.17 -7.41
N ASN A 329 -38.69 10.22 -7.79
CA ASN A 329 -38.61 10.74 -9.16
C ASN A 329 -37.29 11.45 -9.42
N GLY A 330 -37.10 12.03 -10.60
CA GLY A 330 -35.90 12.75 -11.02
C GLY A 330 -35.92 14.25 -10.78
N ASP A 331 -36.76 14.75 -9.85
CA ASP A 331 -36.79 16.17 -9.46
C ASP A 331 -35.54 16.55 -8.66
N ILE A 332 -34.94 17.71 -8.95
CA ILE A 332 -33.69 18.14 -8.31
C ILE A 332 -33.83 19.59 -7.85
N VAL A 333 -33.56 19.84 -6.57
CA VAL A 333 -33.58 21.19 -5.99
C VAL A 333 -32.27 21.50 -5.28
N PHE A 334 -31.63 22.59 -5.67
CA PHE A 334 -30.54 23.22 -4.93
C PHE A 334 -31.12 24.40 -4.14
N ASP A 335 -30.99 24.36 -2.82
CA ASP A 335 -31.55 25.34 -1.90
C ASP A 335 -30.41 26.02 -1.13
N HIS A 336 -30.07 27.26 -1.55
CA HIS A 336 -29.00 28.10 -0.98
C HIS A 336 -27.65 27.36 -0.80
N VAL A 337 -27.19 26.66 -1.84
CA VAL A 337 -26.04 25.78 -1.76
C VAL A 337 -24.72 26.54 -1.88
N ASP A 338 -23.90 26.42 -0.84
CA ASP A 338 -22.46 26.72 -0.86
C ASP A 338 -21.66 25.42 -0.84
N PHE A 339 -20.57 25.37 -1.60
CA PHE A 339 -19.68 24.20 -1.63
C PHE A 339 -18.20 24.58 -1.72
N SER A 340 -17.38 23.93 -0.91
CA SER A 340 -15.92 24.00 -0.94
C SER A 340 -15.31 22.59 -0.80
N TYR A 341 -14.34 22.24 -1.63
CA TYR A 341 -13.58 20.99 -1.51
C TYR A 341 -12.75 20.93 -0.22
N ALA A 342 -12.31 22.10 0.30
CA ALA A 342 -11.54 22.19 1.55
C ALA A 342 -12.44 22.17 2.80
N GLY A 343 -13.77 22.16 2.65
CA GLY A 343 -14.73 22.23 3.76
C GLY A 343 -14.90 23.63 4.32
N ASP A 344 -15.28 23.72 5.60
CA ASP A 344 -15.54 24.99 6.29
C ASP A 344 -14.28 25.88 6.35
N GLY A 345 -14.42 27.12 5.86
CA GLY A 345 -13.33 28.10 5.81
C GLY A 345 -12.47 28.07 4.54
N GLY A 346 -12.72 27.13 3.60
CA GLY A 346 -12.06 27.12 2.29
C GLY A 346 -12.68 28.07 1.28
N ASN A 347 -12.00 28.29 0.15
CA ASN A 347 -12.56 29.03 -0.97
C ASN A 347 -13.77 28.30 -1.53
N LEU A 348 -14.90 29.01 -1.64
CA LEU A 348 -16.14 28.45 -2.15
C LEU A 348 -16.02 28.23 -3.68
N SER A 349 -16.24 26.99 -4.09
CA SER A 349 -16.39 26.60 -5.49
C SER A 349 -17.79 26.89 -6.03
N LEU A 350 -18.83 26.75 -5.18
CA LEU A 350 -20.20 27.17 -5.46
C LEU A 350 -20.67 28.13 -4.39
N LYS A 351 -21.45 29.17 -4.81
CA LYS A 351 -21.85 30.27 -3.94
C LYS A 351 -23.36 30.54 -4.09
N ASN A 352 -24.13 30.28 -3.03
CA ASN A 352 -25.57 30.55 -2.93
C ASN A 352 -26.34 30.08 -4.18
N VAL A 353 -26.10 28.84 -4.61
CA VAL A 353 -26.77 28.27 -5.77
C VAL A 353 -28.22 27.92 -5.41
N ASN A 354 -29.17 28.48 -6.19
CA ASN A 354 -30.58 28.17 -6.12
C ASN A 354 -31.04 27.71 -7.50
N LEU A 355 -31.54 26.48 -7.60
CA LEU A 355 -31.94 25.87 -8.88
C LEU A 355 -33.01 24.82 -8.65
N HIS A 356 -34.02 24.79 -9.53
CA HIS A 356 -34.99 23.72 -9.58
C HIS A 356 -35.04 23.11 -10.99
N ILE A 357 -34.94 21.79 -11.06
CA ILE A 357 -35.03 20.99 -12.28
C ILE A 357 -36.18 20.00 -12.10
N GLU A 358 -37.20 20.07 -12.95
CA GLU A 358 -38.31 19.16 -12.90
C GLU A 358 -37.96 17.76 -13.45
N SER A 359 -38.61 16.75 -12.91
CA SER A 359 -38.42 15.36 -13.37
C SER A 359 -38.70 15.21 -14.88
N GLY A 360 -37.77 14.58 -15.58
CA GLY A 360 -37.84 14.33 -17.04
C GLY A 360 -37.25 15.43 -17.90
N GLN A 361 -36.96 16.61 -17.37
CA GLN A 361 -36.35 17.70 -18.13
C GLN A 361 -34.93 17.37 -18.61
N THR A 362 -34.53 17.96 -19.73
CA THR A 362 -33.17 17.98 -20.25
C THR A 362 -32.57 19.35 -19.97
N ILE A 363 -31.49 19.38 -19.17
CA ILE A 363 -30.81 20.59 -18.74
C ILE A 363 -29.44 20.67 -19.40
N GLY A 364 -29.16 21.78 -20.06
CA GLY A 364 -27.83 22.13 -20.54
C GLY A 364 -27.09 23.00 -19.53
N ILE A 365 -25.85 22.69 -19.20
CA ILE A 365 -25.00 23.54 -18.36
C ILE A 365 -23.80 24.04 -19.17
N ILE A 366 -23.66 25.37 -19.24
CA ILE A 366 -22.58 26.05 -19.96
C ILE A 366 -21.81 26.98 -19.01
N GLY A 367 -20.54 27.24 -19.32
CA GLY A 367 -19.69 28.16 -18.57
C GLY A 367 -18.23 27.96 -18.90
N GLY A 368 -17.41 28.89 -18.52
CA GLY A 368 -15.94 28.84 -18.74
C GLY A 368 -15.26 27.68 -18.01
N THR A 369 -14.00 27.41 -18.34
CA THR A 369 -13.18 26.47 -17.58
C THR A 369 -13.00 27.00 -16.15
N GLY A 370 -13.20 26.15 -15.15
CA GLY A 370 -13.15 26.57 -13.74
C GLY A 370 -14.42 27.21 -13.18
N SER A 371 -15.52 27.30 -13.95
CA SER A 371 -16.81 27.86 -13.46
C SER A 371 -17.59 26.95 -12.49
N ALA A 372 -17.02 25.81 -12.07
CA ALA A 372 -17.59 24.84 -11.12
C ALA A 372 -18.78 23.99 -11.63
N LYS A 373 -18.91 23.78 -12.96
CA LYS A 373 -19.97 22.93 -13.55
C LYS A 373 -19.95 21.50 -13.01
N SER A 374 -18.76 20.86 -13.05
CA SER A 374 -18.59 19.49 -12.51
C SER A 374 -18.88 19.43 -11.01
N SER A 375 -18.47 20.46 -10.25
CA SER A 375 -18.76 20.54 -8.82
C SER A 375 -20.25 20.55 -8.53
N LEU A 376 -21.04 21.28 -9.33
CA LEU A 376 -22.49 21.35 -9.19
C LEU A 376 -23.14 19.96 -9.35
N VAL A 377 -22.81 19.25 -10.44
CA VAL A 377 -23.46 17.97 -10.73
C VAL A 377 -22.97 16.83 -9.82
N GLN A 378 -21.77 16.91 -9.28
CA GLN A 378 -21.23 15.91 -8.33
C GLN A 378 -21.95 15.88 -6.99
N LEU A 379 -22.65 16.96 -6.62
CA LEU A 379 -23.46 17.02 -5.40
C LEU A 379 -24.77 16.22 -5.52
N ILE A 380 -25.28 15.99 -6.74
CA ILE A 380 -26.55 15.27 -6.96
C ILE A 380 -26.44 13.79 -6.56
N PRO A 381 -25.43 13.00 -7.03
CA PRO A 381 -25.21 11.63 -6.56
C PRO A 381 -24.49 11.58 -5.20
N ARG A 382 -24.38 12.72 -4.51
CA ARG A 382 -23.68 12.84 -3.23
C ARG A 382 -22.26 12.25 -3.31
N LEU A 383 -21.44 12.70 -4.29
CA LEU A 383 -20.01 12.39 -4.33
C LEU A 383 -19.24 13.26 -3.32
N TYR A 384 -19.78 14.44 -3.00
CA TYR A 384 -19.37 15.35 -1.93
C TYR A 384 -20.62 15.90 -1.23
N ASP A 385 -20.49 16.25 0.04
CA ASP A 385 -21.54 16.94 0.78
C ASP A 385 -21.41 18.47 0.64
N VAL A 386 -22.54 19.17 0.66
CA VAL A 386 -22.55 20.64 0.61
C VAL A 386 -21.96 21.25 1.89
N THR A 387 -21.30 22.40 1.77
CA THR A 387 -20.80 23.16 2.93
C THR A 387 -21.95 23.87 3.64
N LYS A 388 -22.91 24.47 2.88
CA LYS A 388 -24.15 25.07 3.40
C LYS A 388 -25.28 24.80 2.43
N GLY A 389 -26.52 24.93 2.93
CA GLY A 389 -27.73 24.68 2.16
C GLY A 389 -28.02 23.19 2.04
N ARG A 390 -28.76 22.81 1.03
CA ARG A 390 -29.15 21.41 0.79
C ARG A 390 -29.43 21.15 -0.69
N VAL A 391 -29.11 19.91 -1.10
CA VAL A 391 -29.49 19.37 -2.41
C VAL A 391 -30.58 18.33 -2.15
N LYS A 392 -31.68 18.41 -2.89
CA LYS A 392 -32.77 17.43 -2.79
C LYS A 392 -32.94 16.73 -4.13
N VAL A 393 -33.23 15.44 -4.07
CA VAL A 393 -33.62 14.60 -5.21
C VAL A 393 -34.97 13.97 -4.87
N GLY A 394 -35.97 14.10 -5.77
CA GLY A 394 -37.31 13.62 -5.49
C GLY A 394 -37.94 14.23 -4.24
N GLY A 395 -37.57 15.46 -3.88
CA GLY A 395 -38.04 16.19 -2.71
C GLY A 395 -37.34 15.88 -1.39
N ILE A 396 -36.46 14.88 -1.33
CA ILE A 396 -35.73 14.42 -0.14
C ILE A 396 -34.27 14.88 -0.22
N ASP A 397 -33.67 15.32 0.90
CA ASP A 397 -32.26 15.71 0.96
C ASP A 397 -31.37 14.51 0.61
N VAL A 398 -30.35 14.73 -0.22
CA VAL A 398 -29.42 13.66 -0.64
C VAL A 398 -28.69 13.01 0.54
N ARG A 399 -28.59 13.69 1.68
CA ARG A 399 -27.97 13.18 2.90
C ARG A 399 -28.84 12.19 3.67
N ASP A 400 -30.16 12.19 3.40
CA ASP A 400 -31.11 11.30 4.07
C ASP A 400 -31.30 9.97 3.29
N TYR A 401 -30.75 9.86 2.08
CA TYR A 401 -30.74 8.62 1.32
C TYR A 401 -29.61 7.68 1.76
N SER A 402 -29.82 6.37 1.57
CA SER A 402 -28.71 5.44 1.46
C SER A 402 -27.90 5.76 0.19
N LEU A 403 -26.56 5.77 0.31
CA LEU A 403 -25.68 6.08 -0.82
C LEU A 403 -25.89 5.13 -1.99
N GLU A 404 -26.11 3.84 -1.71
CA GLU A 404 -26.39 2.82 -2.70
C GLU A 404 -27.66 3.16 -3.48
N SER A 405 -28.78 3.38 -2.79
CA SER A 405 -30.07 3.67 -3.43
C SER A 405 -30.08 4.97 -4.23
N LEU A 406 -29.45 6.03 -3.72
CA LEU A 406 -29.31 7.29 -4.46
C LEU A 406 -28.48 7.09 -5.73
N ARG A 407 -27.30 6.47 -5.61
CA ARG A 407 -26.39 6.26 -6.72
C ARG A 407 -26.89 5.22 -7.72
N ASP A 408 -27.83 4.37 -7.33
CA ASP A 408 -28.50 3.47 -8.27
C ASP A 408 -29.48 4.21 -9.18
N GLN A 409 -30.08 5.26 -8.70
CA GLN A 409 -31.04 6.05 -9.47
C GLN A 409 -30.42 7.29 -10.14
N VAL A 410 -29.18 7.65 -9.78
CA VAL A 410 -28.42 8.76 -10.37
C VAL A 410 -27.17 8.20 -11.04
N SER A 411 -27.20 8.09 -12.36
CA SER A 411 -26.03 7.67 -13.15
C SER A 411 -25.25 8.88 -13.63
N MET A 412 -23.93 8.81 -13.50
CA MET A 412 -23.02 9.87 -13.94
C MET A 412 -21.93 9.33 -14.86
N VAL A 413 -21.79 9.95 -16.02
CA VAL A 413 -20.64 9.77 -16.91
C VAL A 413 -19.66 10.90 -16.62
N LEU A 414 -18.53 10.55 -15.99
CA LEU A 414 -17.51 11.52 -15.57
C LEU A 414 -16.74 12.08 -16.76
N GLN A 415 -16.20 13.27 -16.64
CA GLN A 415 -15.34 13.90 -17.65
C GLN A 415 -14.16 13.00 -18.04
N LYS A 416 -13.50 12.36 -17.08
CA LYS A 416 -12.44 11.36 -17.32
C LYS A 416 -13.05 9.97 -17.44
N ASN A 417 -13.33 9.57 -18.68
CA ASN A 417 -13.89 8.26 -18.98
C ASN A 417 -12.88 7.13 -18.75
N VAL A 418 -13.24 6.15 -17.93
CA VAL A 418 -12.39 5.00 -17.60
C VAL A 418 -13.11 3.69 -17.92
N LEU A 419 -12.43 2.80 -18.65
CA LEU A 419 -12.84 1.42 -18.88
C LEU A 419 -11.90 0.48 -18.11
N PHE A 420 -12.47 -0.60 -17.60
CA PHE A 420 -11.72 -1.64 -16.89
C PHE A 420 -11.19 -2.69 -17.84
N SER A 421 -10.17 -3.41 -17.39
CA SER A 421 -9.70 -4.60 -18.12
C SER A 421 -10.78 -5.67 -18.13
N GLY A 422 -11.11 -6.18 -19.30
CA GLY A 422 -12.19 -7.15 -19.49
C GLY A 422 -12.82 -7.01 -20.86
N THR A 423 -13.89 -7.73 -21.14
CA THR A 423 -14.66 -7.61 -22.39
C THR A 423 -15.51 -6.35 -22.42
N ILE A 424 -16.01 -5.98 -23.60
CA ILE A 424 -16.99 -4.89 -23.73
C ILE A 424 -18.26 -5.24 -22.94
N TYR A 425 -18.76 -6.49 -23.03
CA TYR A 425 -19.89 -6.95 -22.20
C TYR A 425 -19.66 -6.69 -20.70
N GLU A 426 -18.54 -7.13 -20.17
CA GLU A 426 -18.20 -6.93 -18.75
C GLU A 426 -18.15 -5.45 -18.39
N ASN A 427 -17.58 -4.61 -19.24
CA ASN A 427 -17.53 -3.17 -19.02
C ASN A 427 -18.91 -2.51 -19.00
N ILE A 428 -19.84 -2.92 -19.85
CA ILE A 428 -21.18 -2.34 -19.87
C ILE A 428 -22.02 -2.87 -18.69
N ARG A 429 -21.87 -4.16 -18.33
CA ARG A 429 -22.56 -4.78 -17.17
C ARG A 429 -22.15 -4.21 -15.82
N TRP A 430 -21.17 -3.32 -15.74
CA TRP A 430 -20.99 -2.51 -14.53
C TRP A 430 -22.22 -1.63 -14.20
N GLY A 431 -23.09 -1.37 -15.15
CA GLY A 431 -24.37 -0.70 -14.93
C GLY A 431 -25.44 -1.62 -14.32
N ASP A 432 -25.45 -2.89 -14.74
CA ASP A 432 -26.35 -3.94 -14.23
C ASP A 432 -25.73 -5.31 -14.57
N GLU A 433 -25.23 -6.03 -13.55
CA GLU A 433 -24.55 -7.33 -13.71
C GLU A 433 -25.50 -8.41 -14.26
N THR A 434 -26.80 -8.28 -14.04
CA THR A 434 -27.83 -9.24 -14.41
C THR A 434 -28.38 -9.03 -15.82
N ALA A 435 -27.99 -7.93 -16.48
CA ALA A 435 -28.54 -7.56 -17.79
C ALA A 435 -28.19 -8.60 -18.86
N SER A 436 -29.19 -8.90 -19.70
CA SER A 436 -29.04 -9.79 -20.86
C SER A 436 -28.14 -9.20 -21.93
N ASP A 437 -27.64 -10.04 -22.84
CA ASP A 437 -26.87 -9.58 -24.00
C ASP A 437 -27.68 -8.65 -24.90
N GLU A 438 -28.99 -8.88 -25.00
CA GLU A 438 -29.92 -8.04 -25.76
C GLU A 438 -30.05 -6.65 -25.16
N GLU A 439 -30.14 -6.54 -23.83
CA GLU A 439 -30.19 -5.25 -23.14
C GLU A 439 -28.88 -4.48 -23.30
N VAL A 440 -27.73 -5.16 -23.18
CA VAL A 440 -26.42 -4.55 -23.44
C VAL A 440 -26.32 -4.02 -24.87
N LYS A 441 -26.73 -4.81 -25.85
CA LYS A 441 -26.76 -4.36 -27.26
C LYS A 441 -27.71 -3.20 -27.47
N ARG A 442 -28.88 -3.21 -26.83
CA ARG A 442 -29.86 -2.12 -26.89
C ARG A 442 -29.26 -0.80 -26.41
N VAL A 443 -28.65 -0.76 -25.22
CA VAL A 443 -28.06 0.48 -24.69
C VAL A 443 -26.83 0.92 -25.50
N CYS A 444 -26.08 -0.01 -26.08
CA CYS A 444 -24.99 0.31 -26.99
C CYS A 444 -25.49 0.94 -28.31
N LYS A 445 -26.66 0.54 -28.82
CA LYS A 445 -27.31 1.20 -29.93
C LYS A 445 -27.73 2.62 -29.58
N LEU A 446 -28.36 2.83 -28.42
CA LEU A 446 -28.75 4.16 -27.93
C LEU A 446 -27.52 5.09 -27.78
N ALA A 447 -26.41 4.58 -27.25
CA ALA A 447 -25.15 5.31 -27.13
C ALA A 447 -24.34 5.40 -28.44
N GLN A 448 -24.89 4.96 -29.58
CA GLN A 448 -24.19 4.88 -30.89
C GLN A 448 -22.87 4.09 -30.83
N ALA A 449 -22.78 3.09 -29.93
CA ALA A 449 -21.61 2.27 -29.75
C ALA A 449 -21.65 0.95 -30.53
N ASP A 450 -22.85 0.41 -30.82
CA ASP A 450 -23.02 -0.91 -31.47
C ASP A 450 -22.31 -0.99 -32.82
N GLY A 451 -22.36 0.06 -33.66
CA GLY A 451 -21.75 0.05 -34.96
C GLY A 451 -20.25 -0.28 -34.93
N PHE A 452 -19.46 0.47 -34.17
CA PHE A 452 -18.02 0.21 -34.10
C PHE A 452 -17.69 -1.06 -33.32
N VAL A 453 -18.54 -1.47 -32.34
CA VAL A 453 -18.33 -2.73 -31.60
C VAL A 453 -18.46 -3.93 -32.54
N GLN A 454 -19.39 -3.90 -33.47
CA GLN A 454 -19.56 -4.97 -34.50
C GLN A 454 -18.38 -5.04 -35.49
N GLU A 455 -17.65 -3.94 -35.70
CA GLU A 455 -16.45 -3.91 -36.53
C GLU A 455 -15.23 -4.58 -35.88
N PHE A 456 -15.24 -4.77 -34.56
CA PHE A 456 -14.15 -5.48 -33.90
C PHE A 456 -14.18 -6.99 -34.21
N PRO A 457 -13.01 -7.65 -34.34
CA PRO A 457 -12.93 -9.07 -34.69
C PRO A 457 -13.74 -10.00 -33.78
N ASN A 458 -13.84 -9.63 -32.48
CA ASN A 458 -14.58 -10.40 -31.49
C ASN A 458 -15.88 -9.72 -31.02
N GLY A 459 -16.34 -8.66 -31.71
CA GLY A 459 -17.55 -7.92 -31.35
C GLY A 459 -17.53 -7.50 -29.88
N TYR A 460 -18.61 -7.77 -29.15
CA TYR A 460 -18.75 -7.47 -27.71
C TYR A 460 -17.80 -8.26 -26.80
N ASN A 461 -17.22 -9.38 -27.27
CA ASN A 461 -16.21 -10.14 -26.53
C ASN A 461 -14.79 -9.58 -26.72
N THR A 462 -14.64 -8.46 -27.42
CA THR A 462 -13.37 -7.77 -27.56
C THR A 462 -12.85 -7.32 -26.21
N LYS A 463 -11.60 -7.69 -25.89
CA LYS A 463 -10.95 -7.31 -24.62
C LYS A 463 -10.50 -5.86 -24.65
N ILE A 464 -10.94 -5.11 -23.67
CA ILE A 464 -10.47 -3.76 -23.33
C ILE A 464 -9.28 -3.90 -22.39
N VAL A 465 -8.20 -3.18 -22.67
CA VAL A 465 -7.04 -3.10 -21.75
C VAL A 465 -7.31 -2.04 -20.69
N GLN A 466 -6.53 -2.08 -19.60
CA GLN A 466 -6.65 -1.15 -18.48
C GLN A 466 -6.71 0.32 -18.96
N GLY A 467 -7.73 1.04 -18.49
CA GLY A 467 -7.97 2.43 -18.87
C GLY A 467 -8.53 2.62 -20.27
N GLY A 468 -8.81 1.56 -21.04
CA GLY A 468 -9.35 1.63 -22.38
C GLY A 468 -8.37 2.21 -23.41
N ASN A 469 -7.07 1.93 -23.29
CA ASN A 469 -6.04 2.49 -24.16
C ASN A 469 -6.02 1.89 -25.58
N ASN A 470 -6.79 0.85 -25.82
CA ASN A 470 -6.95 0.21 -27.13
C ASN A 470 -8.24 0.62 -27.86
N VAL A 471 -8.96 1.62 -27.37
CA VAL A 471 -10.12 2.23 -28.02
C VAL A 471 -9.94 3.75 -28.11
N SER A 472 -10.57 4.39 -29.12
CA SER A 472 -10.48 5.84 -29.27
C SER A 472 -11.25 6.58 -28.16
N GLY A 473 -10.96 7.87 -27.96
CA GLY A 473 -11.63 8.69 -26.95
C GLY A 473 -13.15 8.70 -27.13
N GLY A 474 -13.65 8.88 -28.36
CA GLY A 474 -15.08 8.87 -28.64
C GLY A 474 -15.72 7.48 -28.49
N GLN A 475 -15.01 6.39 -28.80
CA GLN A 475 -15.47 5.02 -28.54
C GLN A 475 -15.59 4.78 -27.03
N LYS A 476 -14.59 5.22 -26.24
CA LYS A 476 -14.58 5.12 -24.78
C LYS A 476 -15.76 5.87 -24.17
N GLN A 477 -16.01 7.11 -24.61
CA GLN A 477 -17.15 7.91 -24.15
C GLN A 477 -18.48 7.20 -24.39
N ARG A 478 -18.71 6.72 -25.63
CA ARG A 478 -19.93 6.00 -25.98
C ARG A 478 -20.14 4.72 -25.17
N LEU A 479 -19.09 3.97 -24.87
CA LEU A 479 -19.18 2.80 -23.98
C LEU A 479 -19.51 3.20 -22.53
N CYS A 480 -18.97 4.31 -22.02
CA CYS A 480 -19.32 4.83 -20.70
C CYS A 480 -20.76 5.33 -20.62
N ILE A 481 -21.28 5.95 -21.71
CA ILE A 481 -22.69 6.32 -21.84
C ILE A 481 -23.59 5.07 -21.83
N ALA A 482 -23.24 4.04 -22.60
CA ALA A 482 -23.98 2.77 -22.62
C ALA A 482 -24.03 2.12 -21.22
N ARG A 483 -22.91 2.12 -20.49
CA ARG A 483 -22.84 1.66 -19.10
C ARG A 483 -23.83 2.41 -18.20
N ALA A 484 -23.86 3.74 -18.30
CA ALA A 484 -24.75 4.58 -17.51
C ALA A 484 -26.23 4.34 -17.84
N LEU A 485 -26.57 4.15 -19.12
CA LEU A 485 -27.91 3.85 -19.59
C LEU A 485 -28.43 2.47 -19.14
N LEU A 486 -27.54 1.47 -19.03
CA LEU A 486 -27.91 0.12 -18.63
C LEU A 486 -28.52 0.11 -17.22
N LYS A 487 -28.11 1.02 -16.37
CA LYS A 487 -28.62 1.20 -15.01
C LYS A 487 -30.08 1.66 -14.96
N LYS A 488 -30.64 2.13 -16.08
CA LYS A 488 -32.02 2.67 -16.18
C LYS A 488 -32.31 3.77 -15.13
N PRO A 489 -31.46 4.79 -15.01
CA PRO A 489 -31.52 5.77 -13.93
C PRO A 489 -32.70 6.72 -14.08
N LYS A 490 -33.14 7.30 -12.95
CA LYS A 490 -34.09 8.44 -12.94
C LYS A 490 -33.42 9.76 -13.31
N ILE A 491 -32.11 9.88 -13.04
CA ILE A 491 -31.29 11.05 -13.38
C ILE A 491 -30.01 10.56 -14.10
N LEU A 492 -29.74 11.10 -15.29
CA LEU A 492 -28.54 10.85 -16.07
C LEU A 492 -27.72 12.13 -16.19
N ILE A 493 -26.50 12.10 -15.71
CA ILE A 493 -25.55 13.22 -15.77
C ILE A 493 -24.44 12.90 -16.74
N LEU A 494 -24.22 13.81 -17.70
CA LEU A 494 -23.14 13.74 -18.70
C LEU A 494 -22.19 14.91 -18.47
N ASP A 495 -21.06 14.67 -17.79
CA ASP A 495 -20.07 15.71 -17.52
C ASP A 495 -19.01 15.73 -18.65
N ASP A 496 -19.22 16.64 -19.62
CA ASP A 496 -18.38 16.82 -20.83
C ASP A 496 -18.14 15.50 -21.62
N SER A 497 -19.13 14.60 -21.55
CA SER A 497 -18.99 13.20 -21.98
C SER A 497 -19.19 13.00 -23.48
N THR A 498 -19.45 14.06 -24.26
CA THR A 498 -19.58 14.02 -25.72
C THR A 498 -18.52 14.85 -26.44
N SER A 499 -17.57 15.43 -25.72
CA SER A 499 -16.56 16.34 -26.30
C SER A 499 -15.64 15.67 -27.34
N ALA A 500 -15.37 14.36 -27.20
CA ALA A 500 -14.58 13.58 -28.16
C ALA A 500 -15.45 12.84 -29.19
N VAL A 501 -16.77 13.04 -29.18
CA VAL A 501 -17.71 12.49 -30.16
C VAL A 501 -17.96 13.54 -31.23
N ASP A 502 -18.10 13.11 -32.48
CA ASP A 502 -18.46 14.01 -33.61
C ASP A 502 -19.89 14.53 -33.45
N THR A 503 -20.15 15.70 -34.03
CA THR A 503 -21.43 16.42 -33.89
C THR A 503 -22.65 15.60 -34.40
N LYS A 504 -22.46 14.79 -35.46
CA LYS A 504 -23.53 13.94 -35.99
C LYS A 504 -23.91 12.83 -35.02
N THR A 505 -22.91 12.14 -34.46
CA THR A 505 -23.11 11.08 -33.47
C THR A 505 -23.68 11.64 -32.15
N ASP A 506 -23.23 12.81 -31.69
CA ASP A 506 -23.78 13.50 -30.53
C ASP A 506 -25.28 13.81 -30.71
N ALA A 507 -25.68 14.35 -31.87
CA ALA A 507 -27.09 14.61 -32.20
C ALA A 507 -27.94 13.33 -32.22
N LEU A 508 -27.41 12.19 -32.70
CA LEU A 508 -28.09 10.90 -32.66
C LEU A 508 -28.27 10.37 -31.24
N ILE A 509 -27.27 10.53 -30.39
CA ILE A 509 -27.35 10.17 -28.95
C ILE A 509 -28.43 11.00 -28.27
N ARG A 510 -28.46 12.33 -28.47
CA ARG A 510 -29.48 13.21 -27.89
C ARG A 510 -30.89 12.87 -28.39
N LYS A 511 -31.02 12.54 -29.70
CA LYS A 511 -32.28 12.07 -30.26
C LYS A 511 -32.75 10.79 -29.56
N ALA A 512 -31.86 9.80 -29.42
CA ALA A 512 -32.16 8.55 -28.74
C ALA A 512 -32.60 8.80 -27.25
N PHE A 513 -31.99 9.75 -26.56
CA PHE A 513 -32.41 10.10 -25.20
C PHE A 513 -33.82 10.67 -25.13
N ARG A 514 -34.22 11.48 -26.09
CA ARG A 514 -35.61 12.02 -26.15
C ARG A 514 -36.65 10.95 -26.44
N GLU A 515 -36.33 10.03 -27.34
CA GLU A 515 -37.28 9.02 -27.80
C GLU A 515 -37.40 7.83 -26.85
N GLU A 516 -36.25 7.36 -26.30
CA GLU A 516 -36.20 6.09 -25.55
C GLU A 516 -36.18 6.24 -24.03
N ILE A 517 -35.78 7.40 -23.50
CA ILE A 517 -35.73 7.67 -22.04
C ILE A 517 -36.37 9.05 -21.71
N PRO A 518 -37.59 9.35 -22.17
CA PRO A 518 -38.21 10.66 -21.98
C PRO A 518 -38.39 11.02 -20.50
N ASN A 519 -38.68 10.06 -19.64
CA ASN A 519 -38.96 10.26 -18.20
C ASN A 519 -37.71 10.42 -17.34
N THR A 520 -36.50 10.17 -17.89
CA THR A 520 -35.22 10.36 -17.19
C THR A 520 -34.86 11.84 -17.22
N THR A 521 -34.54 12.46 -16.07
CA THR A 521 -33.94 13.80 -16.01
C THR A 521 -32.52 13.74 -16.55
N LYS A 522 -32.17 14.59 -17.51
CA LYS A 522 -30.85 14.59 -18.18
C LYS A 522 -30.14 15.89 -17.90
N ILE A 523 -28.92 15.83 -17.39
CA ILE A 523 -28.05 16.99 -17.18
C ILE A 523 -26.83 16.84 -18.07
N ILE A 524 -26.66 17.77 -19.00
CA ILE A 524 -25.60 17.73 -20.02
C ILE A 524 -24.69 18.94 -19.80
N ILE A 525 -23.49 18.71 -19.28
CA ILE A 525 -22.43 19.71 -19.27
C ILE A 525 -21.73 19.65 -20.64
N ALA A 526 -21.73 20.73 -21.37
CA ALA A 526 -21.10 20.79 -22.68
C ALA A 526 -20.23 22.04 -22.84
N GLN A 527 -19.16 21.89 -23.60
CA GLN A 527 -18.35 23.02 -24.07
C GLN A 527 -18.87 23.58 -25.40
N ARG A 528 -19.67 22.81 -26.12
CA ARG A 528 -20.27 23.19 -27.40
C ARG A 528 -21.73 23.53 -27.19
N VAL A 529 -22.16 24.72 -27.61
CA VAL A 529 -23.56 25.16 -27.54
C VAL A 529 -24.48 24.19 -28.29
N SER A 530 -24.02 23.67 -29.46
CA SER A 530 -24.78 22.70 -30.26
C SER A 530 -25.13 21.40 -29.54
N SER A 531 -24.45 21.04 -28.46
CA SER A 531 -24.74 19.83 -27.66
C SER A 531 -25.88 20.05 -26.63
N ILE A 532 -26.30 21.30 -26.41
CA ILE A 532 -27.34 21.67 -25.46
C ILE A 532 -28.45 22.54 -26.08
N GLU A 533 -28.42 22.78 -27.37
CA GLU A 533 -29.41 23.62 -28.08
C GLU A 533 -30.86 23.12 -27.95
N ASP A 534 -31.01 21.80 -27.79
CA ASP A 534 -32.31 21.12 -27.63
C ASP A 534 -32.71 20.92 -26.16
N ALA A 535 -32.00 21.52 -25.20
CA ALA A 535 -32.31 21.41 -23.78
C ALA A 535 -33.58 22.24 -23.43
N ASP A 536 -34.37 21.75 -22.47
CA ASP A 536 -35.57 22.47 -21.96
C ASP A 536 -35.16 23.73 -21.21
N GLN A 537 -33.99 23.71 -20.55
CA GLN A 537 -33.37 24.85 -19.89
C GLN A 537 -31.88 24.86 -20.08
N ILE A 538 -31.26 26.03 -20.19
CA ILE A 538 -29.82 26.21 -20.29
C ILE A 538 -29.36 27.09 -19.14
N ILE A 539 -28.47 26.52 -18.27
CA ILE A 539 -27.94 27.18 -17.10
C ILE A 539 -26.54 27.72 -17.40
N GLY A 540 -26.39 29.01 -17.32
CA GLY A 540 -25.09 29.70 -17.40
C GLY A 540 -24.43 29.76 -16.04
N LEU A 541 -23.24 29.16 -15.88
CA LEU A 541 -22.46 29.16 -14.62
C LEU A 541 -21.15 29.92 -14.80
N ASP A 542 -20.86 30.87 -13.91
CA ASP A 542 -19.57 31.56 -13.87
C ASP A 542 -19.17 31.87 -12.43
N GLY A 543 -17.85 31.72 -12.11
CA GLY A 543 -17.32 31.96 -10.76
C GLY A 543 -18.05 31.23 -9.62
N GLY A 544 -18.69 30.10 -9.91
CA GLY A 544 -19.49 29.30 -8.95
C GLY A 544 -20.90 29.83 -8.67
N GLN A 545 -21.41 30.75 -9.49
CA GLN A 545 -22.77 31.30 -9.38
C GLN A 545 -23.56 31.07 -10.67
N ILE A 546 -24.88 30.95 -10.55
CA ILE A 546 -25.79 30.93 -11.70
C ILE A 546 -25.95 32.35 -12.20
N MET A 547 -25.56 32.59 -13.45
CA MET A 547 -25.64 33.90 -14.12
C MET A 547 -26.94 34.09 -14.88
N GLY A 548 -27.62 33.02 -15.24
CA GLY A 548 -28.90 33.02 -15.96
C GLY A 548 -29.39 31.60 -16.24
N ILE A 549 -30.69 31.46 -16.45
CA ILE A 549 -31.39 30.25 -16.82
C ILE A 549 -32.22 30.54 -18.06
#